data_064e36cabc8b5b755890dc8ca46ebb30
#
_entry.id   064e36cabc8b5b755890dc8ca46ebb30
#
_cell.length_a   1.000
_cell.length_b   1.000
_cell.length_c   1.000
_cell.angle_alpha   90.00
_cell.angle_beta   90.00
_cell.angle_gamma   90.00
#
_symmetry.space_group_name_H-M   'P 1'
#
loop_
_entity.id
_entity.type
_entity.pdbx_description
1 polymer ?
#
loop_
_entity_poly.entity_id
_entity_poly.type
_entity_poly.pdbx_seq_one_letter_code
_entity_poly.pdbx_strand_id
1 'polypeptide(L)'
;MSRARIAAVVPCLLLAACGTSGSPTADPTPSSTTRYTPPPADKGPECEGDKAARGLHVLRGASASLPGGTRVQYANATADGKHRTAELAVGTARQTVRPAQKATLGGRAYTVSQICTYRVVLTAPGLPAPTHKGKHMPVWPTTYEGHWRLRWHVPDNGPQGMGAVVTDIESDPLRATISAAGSGSHAFYDNLRPGATVEIAGKLWKVATIDAGHMNVETNSPDFRAGYVDLQQLGDA
;
A
#
# COMPACT_ATOMS: atom_id res chain seq x y z
N MET A 1 20.32 54.33 11.13
CA MET A 1 21.26 54.87 10.14
C MET A 1 21.11 54.04 8.86
N SER A 2 20.63 54.76 7.83
CA SER A 2 20.82 54.72 6.37
C SER A 2 20.55 53.40 5.64
N ARG A 3 19.44 53.26 5.02
CA ARG A 3 18.94 53.59 3.65
C ARG A 3 19.91 53.27 2.50
N ALA A 4 19.56 52.31 1.64
CA ALA A 4 19.70 52.47 0.20
C ALA A 4 18.69 51.61 -0.56
N ARG A 5 17.77 52.26 -1.26
CA ARG A 5 16.86 51.70 -2.28
C ARG A 5 17.58 51.81 -3.62
N ILE A 6 17.56 50.73 -4.40
CA ILE A 6 17.92 50.82 -5.83
C ILE A 6 16.71 50.31 -6.62
N ALA A 7 16.10 51.22 -7.36
CA ALA A 7 15.09 50.95 -8.37
C ALA A 7 15.80 50.72 -9.70
N ALA A 8 15.50 49.66 -10.39
CA ALA A 8 15.91 49.43 -11.77
C ALA A 8 14.68 49.40 -12.66
N VAL A 9 14.62 50.36 -13.56
CA VAL A 9 13.64 50.49 -14.64
C VAL A 9 14.11 49.68 -15.83
N VAL A 10 13.23 48.83 -16.39
CA VAL A 10 13.47 48.10 -17.63
C VAL A 10 12.48 48.58 -18.69
N PRO A 11 12.94 49.01 -19.87
CA PRO A 11 12.08 49.51 -20.94
C PRO A 11 11.47 48.38 -21.76
N CYS A 12 10.18 48.54 -22.10
CA CYS A 12 9.46 47.77 -23.09
C CYS A 12 10.02 48.01 -24.50
N LEU A 13 10.32 46.94 -25.20
CA LEU A 13 10.50 46.94 -26.67
C LEU A 13 9.39 46.10 -27.29
N LEU A 14 8.46 46.76 -27.93
CA LEU A 14 7.43 46.21 -28.82
C LEU A 14 8.10 45.96 -30.19
N LEU A 15 8.10 44.73 -30.61
CA LEU A 15 8.36 44.35 -32.01
C LEU A 15 7.18 43.51 -32.52
N ALA A 16 6.34 44.17 -33.34
CA ALA A 16 5.33 43.53 -34.16
C ALA A 16 6.02 42.92 -35.39
N ALA A 17 5.87 41.64 -35.60
CA ALA A 17 6.15 40.95 -36.86
C ALA A 17 4.97 40.08 -37.23
N CYS A 18 4.17 40.50 -38.20
CA CYS A 18 3.27 39.68 -38.96
C CYS A 18 4.07 38.70 -39.82
N GLY A 19 3.90 37.44 -39.58
CA GLY A 19 4.41 36.34 -40.41
C GLY A 19 3.36 35.26 -40.53
N THR A 20 2.60 35.26 -41.61
CA THR A 20 1.77 34.16 -42.09
C THR A 20 2.68 33.01 -42.50
N SER A 21 2.68 31.93 -41.76
CA SER A 21 3.33 30.67 -42.19
C SER A 21 2.53 29.51 -41.66
N GLY A 22 2.09 28.64 -42.58
CA GLY A 22 1.29 27.45 -42.32
C GLY A 22 1.92 26.56 -41.23
N SER A 23 1.12 26.23 -40.25
CA SER A 23 1.47 25.24 -39.25
C SER A 23 1.60 23.88 -39.91
N PRO A 24 2.78 23.21 -39.84
CA PRO A 24 2.84 21.80 -40.13
C PRO A 24 1.98 21.09 -39.08
N THR A 25 0.97 20.37 -39.50
CA THR A 25 0.22 19.44 -38.69
C THR A 25 1.21 18.41 -38.15
N ALA A 26 1.64 18.60 -36.91
CA ALA A 26 2.44 17.58 -36.23
C ALA A 26 1.55 16.34 -36.08
N ASP A 27 1.90 15.27 -36.79
CA ASP A 27 1.34 13.97 -36.54
C ASP A 27 1.46 13.66 -35.04
N PRO A 28 0.40 13.21 -34.36
CA PRO A 28 0.50 12.82 -32.96
C PRO A 28 1.49 11.67 -32.86
N THR A 29 2.67 11.97 -32.33
CA THR A 29 3.65 10.94 -31.97
C THR A 29 2.94 9.92 -31.12
N PRO A 30 2.91 8.62 -31.49
CA PRO A 30 2.24 7.61 -30.68
C PRO A 30 2.89 7.62 -29.30
N SER A 31 2.11 8.02 -28.29
CA SER A 31 2.53 7.92 -26.90
C SER A 31 2.88 6.47 -26.66
N SER A 32 4.14 6.20 -26.39
CA SER A 32 4.63 4.87 -26.00
C SER A 32 3.94 4.54 -24.68
N THR A 33 2.80 3.90 -24.75
CA THR A 33 2.15 3.30 -23.58
C THR A 33 3.13 2.25 -23.06
N THR A 34 3.89 2.60 -22.04
CA THR A 34 4.75 1.65 -21.34
C THR A 34 3.83 0.54 -20.83
N ARG A 35 3.82 -0.58 -21.54
CA ARG A 35 2.96 -1.72 -21.18
C ARG A 35 3.41 -2.18 -19.80
N TYR A 36 2.59 -1.97 -18.79
CA TYR A 36 2.86 -2.44 -17.44
C TYR A 36 3.04 -3.96 -17.49
N THR A 37 4.20 -4.43 -17.05
CA THR A 37 4.46 -5.85 -16.87
C THR A 37 4.15 -6.16 -15.41
N PRO A 38 3.07 -6.88 -15.10
CA PRO A 38 2.76 -7.22 -13.71
C PRO A 38 3.92 -8.01 -13.10
N PRO A 39 4.21 -7.81 -11.80
CA PRO A 39 5.22 -8.60 -11.12
C PRO A 39 4.92 -10.09 -11.25
N PRO A 40 5.94 -10.96 -11.24
CA PRO A 40 5.75 -12.41 -11.29
C PRO A 40 4.75 -12.86 -10.23
N ALA A 41 3.90 -13.81 -10.58
CA ALA A 41 2.98 -14.39 -9.61
C ALA A 41 3.79 -14.98 -8.44
N ASP A 42 3.39 -14.63 -7.21
CA ASP A 42 3.94 -15.21 -5.99
C ASP A 42 3.59 -16.72 -5.98
N LYS A 43 4.59 -17.59 -6.05
CA LYS A 43 4.43 -19.05 -6.17
C LYS A 43 4.70 -19.77 -4.85
N GLY A 44 4.62 -19.09 -3.73
CA GLY A 44 4.89 -19.68 -2.42
C GLY A 44 3.63 -19.84 -1.56
N PRO A 45 3.77 -20.50 -0.41
CA PRO A 45 2.74 -20.51 0.63
C PRO A 45 2.47 -19.07 1.07
N GLU A 46 1.25 -18.78 1.50
CA GLU A 46 0.87 -17.44 1.95
C GLU A 46 1.74 -16.94 3.11
N CYS A 47 2.08 -17.84 4.03
CA CYS A 47 2.99 -17.60 5.14
C CYS A 47 4.04 -18.71 5.23
N GLU A 48 5.27 -18.35 5.62
CA GLU A 48 6.35 -19.28 5.97
C GLU A 48 6.96 -18.86 7.32
N GLY A 49 7.31 -19.85 8.13
CA GLY A 49 7.84 -19.66 9.49
C GLY A 49 6.76 -19.81 10.56
N ASP A 50 7.19 -19.69 11.82
CA ASP A 50 6.33 -19.95 12.98
C ASP A 50 5.48 -18.72 13.33
N LYS A 51 4.17 -18.94 13.54
CA LYS A 51 3.29 -17.90 14.07
C LYS A 51 3.74 -17.60 15.51
N ALA A 52 4.41 -16.48 15.71
CA ALA A 52 4.81 -16.04 17.03
C ALA A 52 3.59 -15.45 17.77
N ALA A 53 3.35 -15.94 18.99
CA ALA A 53 2.33 -15.39 19.87
C ALA A 53 2.64 -13.94 20.31
N ARG A 54 3.89 -13.50 20.13
CA ARG A 54 4.37 -12.15 20.47
C ARG A 54 5.38 -11.71 19.43
N GLY A 55 5.27 -10.47 19.00
CA GLY A 55 6.18 -9.90 18.02
C GLY A 55 5.67 -8.58 17.47
N LEU A 56 6.54 -7.88 16.80
CA LEU A 56 6.17 -6.67 16.05
C LEU A 56 5.70 -7.09 14.67
N HIS A 57 4.45 -6.80 14.35
CA HIS A 57 3.92 -6.96 13.01
C HIS A 57 4.27 -5.75 12.15
N VAL A 58 4.92 -5.99 11.03
CA VAL A 58 5.18 -4.98 10.02
C VAL A 58 4.33 -5.34 8.81
N LEU A 59 3.28 -4.56 8.57
CA LEU A 59 2.35 -4.80 7.46
C LEU A 59 3.00 -4.44 6.12
N ARG A 60 2.55 -5.07 5.05
CA ARG A 60 3.09 -4.83 3.71
C ARG A 60 2.89 -3.38 3.29
N GLY A 61 3.95 -2.79 2.70
CA GLY A 61 3.98 -1.39 2.31
C GLY A 61 4.00 -0.39 3.47
N ALA A 62 3.93 -0.90 4.72
CA ALA A 62 3.89 -0.08 5.92
C ALA A 62 5.23 0.02 6.64
N SER A 63 5.32 0.99 7.55
CA SER A 63 6.41 1.12 8.50
C SER A 63 5.92 0.88 9.92
N ALA A 64 6.69 0.16 10.71
CA ALA A 64 6.50 0.01 12.15
C ALA A 64 7.66 0.64 12.92
N SER A 65 7.38 1.17 14.11
CA SER A 65 8.41 1.73 14.97
C SER A 65 9.04 0.63 15.83
N LEU A 66 10.36 0.49 15.73
CA LEU A 66 11.15 -0.37 16.61
C LEU A 66 11.36 0.33 17.96
N PRO A 67 11.63 -0.42 19.05
CA PRO A 67 12.12 0.17 20.27
C PRO A 67 13.36 1.05 20.00
N GLY A 68 13.33 2.30 20.46
CA GLY A 68 14.35 3.30 20.15
C GLY A 68 13.96 4.25 19.01
N GLY A 69 12.73 4.15 18.46
CA GLY A 69 12.17 5.10 17.51
C GLY A 69 12.57 4.88 16.04
N THR A 70 13.48 3.94 15.77
CA THR A 70 13.83 3.57 14.38
C THR A 70 12.63 2.98 13.67
N ARG A 71 12.37 3.37 12.44
CA ARG A 71 11.29 2.82 11.61
C ARG A 71 11.82 1.72 10.70
N VAL A 72 11.14 0.58 10.70
CA VAL A 72 11.34 -0.50 9.74
C VAL A 72 10.14 -0.57 8.81
N GLN A 73 10.40 -0.74 7.52
CA GLN A 73 9.38 -0.92 6.49
C GLN A 73 9.46 -2.33 5.90
N TYR A 74 8.32 -2.95 5.69
CA TYR A 74 8.20 -4.15 4.87
C TYR A 74 7.93 -3.74 3.43
N ALA A 75 9.01 -3.66 2.65
CA ALA A 75 8.97 -3.10 1.31
C ALA A 75 8.44 -4.09 0.28
N ASN A 76 8.85 -5.35 0.34
CA ASN A 76 8.47 -6.35 -0.65
C ASN A 76 8.56 -7.78 -0.09
N ALA A 77 7.82 -8.71 -0.72
CA ALA A 77 7.91 -10.15 -0.50
C ALA A 77 8.06 -10.88 -1.83
N THR A 78 8.86 -11.94 -1.81
CA THR A 78 8.98 -12.86 -2.94
C THR A 78 8.95 -14.29 -2.45
N ALA A 79 8.48 -15.21 -3.27
CA ALA A 79 8.56 -16.63 -3.01
C ALA A 79 8.98 -17.37 -4.29
N ASP A 80 9.88 -18.34 -4.12
CA ASP A 80 10.44 -19.15 -5.21
C ASP A 80 9.69 -20.47 -5.41
N GLY A 81 8.55 -20.66 -4.76
CA GLY A 81 7.77 -21.89 -4.74
C GLY A 81 8.04 -22.76 -3.51
N LYS A 82 9.14 -22.54 -2.79
CA LYS A 82 9.51 -23.27 -1.56
C LYS A 82 9.70 -22.34 -0.38
N HIS A 83 10.38 -21.23 -0.60
CA HIS A 83 10.79 -20.32 0.44
C HIS A 83 10.29 -18.90 0.15
N ARG A 84 9.85 -18.25 1.20
CA ARG A 84 9.45 -16.85 1.17
C ARG A 84 10.58 -15.98 1.71
N THR A 85 10.82 -14.87 1.06
CA THR A 85 11.74 -13.83 1.52
C THR A 85 11.00 -12.51 1.67
N ALA A 86 11.48 -11.66 2.57
CA ALA A 86 11.00 -10.30 2.74
C ALA A 86 12.15 -9.31 2.57
N GLU A 87 11.87 -8.18 1.97
CA GLU A 87 12.76 -7.02 1.96
C GLU A 87 12.33 -6.06 3.06
N LEU A 88 13.21 -5.89 4.06
CA LEU A 88 13.05 -4.91 5.13
C LEU A 88 13.92 -3.69 4.85
N ALA A 89 13.36 -2.50 5.00
CA ALA A 89 14.08 -1.24 4.83
C ALA A 89 14.13 -0.46 6.17
N VAL A 90 15.30 0.10 6.49
CA VAL A 90 15.52 1.02 7.61
C VAL A 90 16.27 2.24 7.05
N GLY A 91 15.58 3.36 6.93
CA GLY A 91 16.11 4.51 6.18
C GLY A 91 16.39 4.11 4.72
N THR A 92 17.63 4.28 4.28
CA THR A 92 18.09 3.89 2.95
C THR A 92 18.62 2.45 2.88
N ALA A 93 18.91 1.84 4.02
CA ALA A 93 19.42 0.47 4.08
C ALA A 93 18.30 -0.54 3.82
N ARG A 94 18.58 -1.53 2.97
CA ARG A 94 17.67 -2.63 2.64
C ARG A 94 18.31 -3.96 2.98
N GLN A 95 17.55 -4.88 3.51
CA GLN A 95 17.99 -6.22 3.86
C GLN A 95 16.93 -7.24 3.44
N THR A 96 17.35 -8.24 2.65
CA THR A 96 16.52 -9.40 2.37
C THR A 96 16.66 -10.40 3.51
N VAL A 97 15.54 -10.87 4.04
CA VAL A 97 15.49 -11.78 5.19
C VAL A 97 14.63 -13.01 4.88
N ARG A 98 14.88 -14.09 5.63
CA ARG A 98 14.12 -15.36 5.59
C ARG A 98 13.56 -15.66 6.97
N PRO A 99 12.55 -16.56 7.07
CA PRO A 99 12.10 -17.07 8.36
C PRO A 99 13.25 -17.67 9.17
N ALA A 100 13.20 -17.55 10.48
CA ALA A 100 14.21 -17.94 11.46
C ALA A 100 15.56 -17.18 11.37
N GLN A 101 15.74 -16.30 10.39
CA GLN A 101 16.96 -15.49 10.25
C GLN A 101 16.99 -14.35 11.27
N LYS A 102 18.19 -14.03 11.77
CA LYS A 102 18.43 -12.81 12.54
C LYS A 102 18.69 -11.64 11.60
N ALA A 103 18.02 -10.52 11.84
CA ALA A 103 18.20 -9.25 11.14
C ALA A 103 18.66 -8.19 12.13
N THR A 104 19.65 -7.39 11.76
CA THR A 104 20.05 -6.23 12.57
C THR A 104 19.33 -4.99 12.02
N LEU A 105 18.39 -4.46 12.80
CA LEU A 105 17.57 -3.32 12.43
C LEU A 105 17.72 -2.23 13.46
N GLY A 106 18.17 -1.04 13.05
CA GLY A 106 18.41 0.07 13.98
C GLY A 106 19.43 -0.24 15.08
N GLY A 107 20.45 -1.04 14.77
CA GLY A 107 21.50 -1.44 15.72
C GLY A 107 21.12 -2.57 16.69
N ARG A 108 19.91 -3.13 16.57
CA ARG A 108 19.43 -4.22 17.44
C ARG A 108 19.11 -5.47 16.62
N ALA A 109 19.39 -6.65 17.19
CA ALA A 109 19.08 -7.92 16.56
C ALA A 109 17.62 -8.33 16.79
N TYR A 110 16.95 -8.74 15.72
CA TYR A 110 15.60 -9.29 15.69
C TYR A 110 15.63 -10.65 15.00
N THR A 111 14.77 -11.57 15.44
CA THR A 111 14.53 -12.81 14.71
C THR A 111 13.28 -12.63 13.84
N VAL A 112 13.35 -12.97 12.57
CA VAL A 112 12.21 -13.03 11.67
C VAL A 112 11.48 -14.32 11.96
N SER A 113 10.36 -14.29 12.69
CA SER A 113 9.62 -15.51 13.03
C SER A 113 8.73 -15.99 11.92
N GLN A 114 8.08 -15.07 11.20
CA GLN A 114 7.17 -15.40 10.12
C GLN A 114 7.21 -14.34 9.01
N ILE A 115 7.09 -14.77 7.78
CA ILE A 115 6.91 -13.91 6.59
C ILE A 115 5.64 -14.36 5.88
N CYS A 116 4.65 -13.47 5.81
CA CYS A 116 3.43 -13.63 5.01
C CYS A 116 3.41 -12.64 3.86
N THR A 117 2.56 -12.86 2.86
CA THR A 117 2.34 -11.91 1.76
C THR A 117 1.93 -10.53 2.25
N TYR A 118 1.26 -10.46 3.40
CA TYR A 118 0.67 -9.25 3.97
C TYR A 118 1.41 -8.68 5.19
N ARG A 119 2.31 -9.45 5.84
CA ARG A 119 3.08 -8.99 7.01
C ARG A 119 4.39 -9.75 7.20
N VAL A 120 5.30 -9.13 7.97
CA VAL A 120 6.46 -9.80 8.59
C VAL A 120 6.32 -9.70 10.10
N VAL A 121 6.62 -10.78 10.81
CA VAL A 121 6.65 -10.80 12.28
C VAL A 121 8.10 -10.84 12.77
N LEU A 122 8.50 -9.82 13.53
CA LEU A 122 9.81 -9.68 14.13
C LEU A 122 9.71 -9.94 15.63
N THR A 123 10.59 -10.78 16.15
CA THR A 123 10.67 -11.07 17.58
C THR A 123 12.04 -10.67 18.15
N ALA A 124 12.06 -10.19 19.37
CA ALA A 124 13.28 -9.92 20.14
C ALA A 124 12.96 -9.91 21.64
N PRO A 125 13.94 -10.16 22.53
CA PRO A 125 13.76 -9.98 23.96
C PRO A 125 13.30 -8.56 24.29
N GLY A 126 12.28 -8.44 25.14
CA GLY A 126 11.75 -7.14 25.58
C GLY A 126 10.89 -6.40 24.55
N LEU A 127 10.49 -7.04 23.45
CA LEU A 127 9.39 -6.51 22.66
C LEU A 127 8.09 -6.61 23.46
N PRO A 128 7.25 -5.55 23.47
CA PRO A 128 5.95 -5.65 24.10
C PRO A 128 5.13 -6.74 23.41
N ALA A 129 4.33 -7.47 24.20
CA ALA A 129 3.29 -8.27 23.62
C ALA A 129 2.37 -7.35 22.78
N PRO A 130 1.85 -7.81 21.62
CA PRO A 130 0.83 -7.04 20.90
C PRO A 130 -0.28 -6.71 21.90
N THR A 131 -0.50 -5.43 22.12
CA THR A 131 -1.54 -4.96 23.05
C THR A 131 -2.91 -5.06 22.40
N HIS A 132 -3.29 -6.27 21.96
CA HIS A 132 -4.69 -6.59 21.64
C HIS A 132 -5.46 -6.92 22.93
N LYS A 133 -5.18 -6.21 24.03
CA LYS A 133 -6.07 -6.26 25.19
C LYS A 133 -7.33 -5.47 24.85
N GLY A 134 -8.36 -6.24 24.48
CA GLY A 134 -9.71 -5.82 24.23
C GLY A 134 -10.27 -4.80 25.21
N LYS A 135 -10.09 -3.52 24.94
CA LYS A 135 -11.22 -2.61 25.09
C LYS A 135 -12.17 -3.02 23.96
N HIS A 136 -13.45 -3.15 24.26
CA HIS A 136 -14.49 -3.29 23.26
C HIS A 136 -14.25 -2.24 22.16
N MET A 137 -13.48 -2.60 21.16
CA MET A 137 -13.33 -1.78 19.97
C MET A 137 -14.68 -1.81 19.29
N PRO A 138 -15.22 -0.64 18.89
CA PRO A 138 -16.44 -0.63 18.09
C PRO A 138 -16.23 -1.62 16.95
N VAL A 139 -17.26 -2.42 16.65
CA VAL A 139 -17.19 -3.43 15.58
C VAL A 139 -17.04 -2.68 14.26
N TRP A 140 -15.81 -2.57 13.80
CA TRP A 140 -15.48 -2.03 12.50
C TRP A 140 -14.51 -3.01 11.80
N PRO A 141 -14.64 -3.22 10.51
CA PRO A 141 -15.71 -2.69 9.65
C PRO A 141 -17.06 -3.36 9.90
N THR A 142 -18.13 -2.69 9.47
CA THR A 142 -19.44 -3.32 9.40
C THR A 142 -19.46 -4.32 8.26
N THR A 143 -19.72 -5.57 8.58
CA THR A 143 -19.80 -6.66 7.61
C THR A 143 -21.25 -7.10 7.40
N TYR A 144 -21.53 -7.58 6.19
CA TYR A 144 -22.76 -8.29 5.88
C TYR A 144 -22.39 -9.75 5.55
N GLU A 145 -22.90 -10.70 6.34
CA GLU A 145 -22.59 -12.13 6.21
C GLU A 145 -21.09 -12.45 6.17
N GLY A 146 -20.29 -11.71 6.94
CA GLY A 146 -18.82 -11.84 6.96
C GLY A 146 -18.10 -11.18 5.78
N HIS A 147 -18.83 -10.49 4.92
CA HIS A 147 -18.29 -9.74 3.79
C HIS A 147 -18.24 -8.25 4.07
N TRP A 148 -17.19 -7.60 3.58
CA TRP A 148 -16.97 -6.17 3.64
C TRP A 148 -16.68 -5.63 2.25
N ARG A 149 -17.56 -4.75 1.73
CA ARG A 149 -17.40 -4.13 0.41
C ARG A 149 -16.72 -2.79 0.51
N LEU A 150 -15.56 -2.67 -0.10
CA LEU A 150 -14.86 -1.42 -0.31
C LEU A 150 -15.11 -0.92 -1.73
N ARG A 151 -15.66 0.28 -1.85
CA ARG A 151 -15.89 0.93 -3.16
C ARG A 151 -14.65 1.70 -3.60
N TRP A 152 -14.43 1.76 -4.88
CA TRP A 152 -13.35 2.54 -5.47
C TRP A 152 -13.45 4.02 -5.07
N HIS A 153 -12.33 4.55 -4.57
CA HIS A 153 -12.17 5.93 -4.08
C HIS A 153 -13.17 6.39 -3.00
N VAL A 154 -13.92 5.48 -2.39
CA VAL A 154 -14.80 5.79 -1.26
C VAL A 154 -14.17 5.24 0.02
N PRO A 155 -13.61 6.09 0.89
CA PRO A 155 -13.08 5.64 2.16
C PRO A 155 -14.16 5.07 3.06
N ASP A 156 -13.92 3.88 3.62
CA ASP A 156 -14.69 3.37 4.74
C ASP A 156 -13.91 3.72 6.03
N ASN A 157 -14.44 4.67 6.78
CA ASN A 157 -13.79 5.21 7.96
C ASN A 157 -14.33 4.56 9.23
N GLY A 158 -13.42 4.00 10.00
CA GLY A 158 -13.68 3.44 11.32
C GLY A 158 -13.33 4.40 12.47
N PRO A 159 -13.51 3.96 13.69
CA PRO A 159 -13.16 4.74 14.88
C PRO A 159 -11.63 4.87 15.02
N GLN A 160 -11.18 5.89 15.78
CA GLN A 160 -9.77 6.12 16.12
C GLN A 160 -8.81 6.23 14.92
N GLY A 161 -9.28 6.78 13.79
CA GLY A 161 -8.48 6.94 12.60
C GLY A 161 -8.23 5.64 11.83
N MET A 162 -8.98 4.59 12.12
CA MET A 162 -9.02 3.41 11.25
C MET A 162 -9.75 3.77 9.96
N GLY A 163 -9.34 3.17 8.87
CA GLY A 163 -9.99 3.37 7.57
C GLY A 163 -9.40 2.47 6.51
N ALA A 164 -10.17 2.22 5.47
CA ALA A 164 -9.68 1.54 4.29
C ALA A 164 -10.32 2.13 3.02
N VAL A 165 -9.57 2.12 1.94
CA VAL A 165 -10.03 2.62 0.65
C VAL A 165 -9.38 1.83 -0.48
N VAL A 166 -10.17 1.52 -1.49
CA VAL A 166 -9.65 1.03 -2.77
C VAL A 166 -9.15 2.23 -3.56
N THR A 167 -7.84 2.31 -3.78
CA THR A 167 -7.20 3.44 -4.46
C THR A 167 -7.05 3.21 -5.96
N ASP A 168 -7.04 1.94 -6.38
CA ASP A 168 -6.93 1.59 -7.78
C ASP A 168 -7.57 0.23 -8.07
N ILE A 169 -8.16 0.10 -9.26
CA ILE A 169 -8.64 -1.17 -9.81
C ILE A 169 -8.26 -1.21 -11.29
N GLU A 170 -7.50 -2.23 -11.66
CA GLU A 170 -7.16 -2.50 -13.05
C GLU A 170 -7.97 -3.71 -13.56
N SER A 171 -8.44 -3.63 -14.80
CA SER A 171 -9.28 -4.67 -15.38
C SER A 171 -8.49 -5.75 -16.14
N ASP A 172 -7.29 -5.40 -16.66
CA ASP A 172 -6.47 -6.33 -17.43
C ASP A 172 -4.96 -6.18 -17.09
N PRO A 173 -4.40 -7.08 -16.29
CA PRO A 173 -5.05 -8.16 -15.53
C PRO A 173 -5.87 -7.60 -14.35
N LEU A 174 -6.97 -8.27 -14.01
CA LEU A 174 -7.84 -7.84 -12.90
C LEU A 174 -7.09 -7.85 -11.57
N ARG A 175 -6.97 -6.67 -10.97
CA ARG A 175 -6.27 -6.45 -9.69
C ARG A 175 -6.74 -5.16 -9.03
N ALA A 176 -6.46 -5.03 -7.74
CA ALA A 176 -6.79 -3.84 -6.99
C ALA A 176 -5.64 -3.43 -6.05
N THR A 177 -5.67 -2.17 -5.64
CA THR A 177 -4.82 -1.62 -4.60
C THR A 177 -5.68 -1.12 -3.45
N ILE A 178 -5.36 -1.55 -2.23
CA ILE A 178 -6.03 -1.12 -1.00
C ILE A 178 -5.04 -0.39 -0.10
N SER A 179 -5.40 0.82 0.31
CA SER A 179 -4.74 1.55 1.38
C SER A 179 -5.57 1.39 2.66
N ALA A 180 -4.94 1.00 3.76
CA ALA A 180 -5.61 0.81 5.04
C ALA A 180 -4.82 1.48 6.16
N ALA A 181 -5.51 2.11 7.09
CA ALA A 181 -4.96 2.74 8.28
C ALA A 181 -5.65 2.19 9.53
N GLY A 182 -4.93 2.06 10.62
CA GLY A 182 -5.51 1.65 11.89
C GLY A 182 -4.49 1.58 13.01
N SER A 183 -4.92 1.94 14.22
CA SER A 183 -4.13 1.81 15.47
C SER A 183 -2.68 2.29 15.36
N GLY A 184 -2.41 3.38 14.62
CA GLY A 184 -1.08 3.92 14.40
C GLY A 184 -0.24 3.17 13.35
N SER A 185 -0.81 2.20 12.65
CA SER A 185 -0.23 1.52 11.51
C SER A 185 -0.93 1.93 10.21
N HIS A 186 -0.19 1.86 9.13
CA HIS A 186 -0.70 2.07 7.79
C HIS A 186 -0.22 0.89 6.94
N ALA A 187 -1.07 0.38 6.05
CA ALA A 187 -0.73 -0.67 5.12
C ALA A 187 -1.08 -0.24 3.70
N PHE A 188 -0.30 -0.71 2.74
CA PHE A 188 -0.54 -0.48 1.32
C PHE A 188 -0.38 -1.81 0.59
N TYR A 189 -1.49 -2.35 0.14
CA TYR A 189 -1.58 -3.64 -0.53
C TYR A 189 -1.80 -3.41 -2.01
N ASP A 190 -0.75 -3.47 -2.78
CA ASP A 190 -0.75 -3.35 -4.23
C ASP A 190 -0.93 -4.70 -4.93
N ASN A 191 -1.36 -4.68 -6.18
CA ASN A 191 -1.49 -5.86 -7.04
C ASN A 191 -2.31 -7.01 -6.44
N LEU A 192 -3.30 -6.69 -5.60
CA LEU A 192 -4.19 -7.69 -5.04
C LEU A 192 -5.01 -8.36 -6.15
N ARG A 193 -5.16 -9.68 -6.02
CA ARG A 193 -6.01 -10.51 -6.90
C ARG A 193 -7.04 -11.22 -6.05
N PRO A 194 -8.14 -11.71 -6.65
CA PRO A 194 -9.04 -12.62 -5.95
C PRO A 194 -8.26 -13.79 -5.33
N GLY A 195 -8.55 -14.07 -4.07
CA GLY A 195 -7.83 -15.08 -3.26
C GLY A 195 -6.68 -14.52 -2.41
N ALA A 196 -6.19 -13.30 -2.65
CA ALA A 196 -5.16 -12.69 -1.83
C ALA A 196 -5.67 -12.41 -0.41
N THR A 197 -4.78 -12.50 0.59
CA THR A 197 -5.08 -12.13 1.97
C THR A 197 -4.44 -10.79 2.31
N VAL A 198 -5.18 -9.98 3.09
CA VAL A 198 -4.73 -8.71 3.66
C VAL A 198 -5.03 -8.68 5.16
N GLU A 199 -4.26 -7.89 5.91
CA GLU A 199 -4.51 -7.63 7.33
C GLU A 199 -4.98 -6.19 7.50
N ILE A 200 -6.22 -6.01 7.95
CA ILE A 200 -6.81 -4.68 8.20
C ILE A 200 -7.46 -4.70 9.57
N ALA A 201 -7.13 -3.72 10.40
CA ALA A 201 -7.66 -3.57 11.76
C ALA A 201 -7.47 -4.81 12.65
N GLY A 202 -6.33 -5.50 12.52
CA GLY A 202 -6.01 -6.70 13.29
C GLY A 202 -6.83 -7.93 12.90
N LYS A 203 -7.51 -7.90 11.77
CA LYS A 203 -8.26 -9.02 11.20
C LYS A 203 -7.70 -9.43 9.86
N LEU A 204 -7.79 -10.71 9.55
CA LEU A 204 -7.43 -11.25 8.24
C LEU A 204 -8.66 -11.27 7.33
N TRP A 205 -8.45 -10.78 6.11
CA TRP A 205 -9.47 -10.67 5.08
C TRP A 205 -8.96 -11.31 3.80
N LYS A 206 -9.80 -12.10 3.14
CA LYS A 206 -9.55 -12.63 1.81
C LYS A 206 -10.23 -11.75 0.78
N VAL A 207 -9.53 -11.35 -0.26
CA VAL A 207 -10.12 -10.73 -1.44
C VAL A 207 -11.01 -11.77 -2.12
N ALA A 208 -12.31 -11.67 -1.93
CA ALA A 208 -13.28 -12.61 -2.50
C ALA A 208 -13.56 -12.25 -3.97
N THR A 209 -13.78 -10.96 -4.24
CA THR A 209 -14.13 -10.47 -5.57
C THR A 209 -13.49 -9.10 -5.81
N ILE A 210 -13.08 -8.85 -7.03
CA ILE A 210 -12.75 -7.54 -7.55
C ILE A 210 -13.68 -7.29 -8.74
N ASP A 211 -14.40 -6.19 -8.74
CA ASP A 211 -15.23 -5.74 -9.83
C ASP A 211 -14.70 -4.38 -10.32
N ALA A 212 -14.21 -4.34 -11.55
CA ALA A 212 -13.66 -3.11 -12.13
C ALA A 212 -14.75 -2.08 -12.49
N GLY A 213 -16.03 -2.43 -12.43
CA GLY A 213 -17.09 -1.53 -12.82
C GLY A 213 -17.03 -1.14 -14.29
N HIS A 214 -17.62 0.02 -14.59
CA HIS A 214 -17.50 0.69 -15.89
C HIS A 214 -16.87 2.07 -15.66
N MET A 215 -15.60 2.07 -15.23
CA MET A 215 -14.89 3.29 -14.81
C MET A 215 -14.15 4.01 -15.95
N ASN A 216 -14.12 3.43 -17.13
CA ASN A 216 -13.53 3.99 -18.34
C ASN A 216 -14.48 4.94 -19.10
N VAL A 217 -15.66 5.21 -18.57
CA VAL A 217 -16.60 6.22 -19.03
C VAL A 217 -16.60 7.43 -18.10
N GLU A 218 -17.11 8.56 -18.57
CA GLU A 218 -17.21 9.76 -17.70
C GLU A 218 -18.10 9.48 -16.49
N THR A 219 -17.72 10.03 -15.33
CA THR A 219 -18.40 9.77 -14.04
C THR A 219 -19.85 10.25 -13.99
N ASN A 220 -20.24 11.17 -14.86
CA ASN A 220 -21.61 11.64 -15.06
C ASN A 220 -22.38 10.85 -16.12
N SER A 221 -21.76 9.87 -16.78
CA SER A 221 -22.43 8.99 -17.73
C SER A 221 -23.42 8.07 -16.99
N PRO A 222 -24.62 7.79 -17.56
CA PRO A 222 -25.53 6.80 -17.02
C PRO A 222 -24.94 5.38 -16.99
N ASP A 223 -23.90 5.13 -17.78
CA ASP A 223 -23.20 3.84 -17.84
C ASP A 223 -22.07 3.73 -16.80
N PHE A 224 -21.74 4.84 -16.12
CA PHE A 224 -20.72 4.80 -15.07
C PHE A 224 -21.17 3.92 -13.91
N ARG A 225 -20.32 2.97 -13.54
CA ARG A 225 -20.48 2.15 -12.37
C ARG A 225 -19.13 2.04 -11.65
N ALA A 226 -19.07 2.54 -10.44
CA ALA A 226 -17.86 2.44 -9.63
C ALA A 226 -17.51 0.98 -9.38
N GLY A 227 -16.22 0.65 -9.49
CA GLY A 227 -15.69 -0.63 -9.11
C GLY A 227 -15.69 -0.83 -7.58
N TYR A 228 -15.46 -2.07 -7.15
CA TYR A 228 -15.37 -2.42 -5.73
C TYR A 228 -14.49 -3.66 -5.51
N VAL A 229 -14.10 -3.84 -4.26
CA VAL A 229 -13.46 -5.06 -3.76
C VAL A 229 -14.30 -5.61 -2.63
N ASP A 230 -14.71 -6.87 -2.72
CA ASP A 230 -15.34 -7.60 -1.62
C ASP A 230 -14.28 -8.37 -0.84
N LEU A 231 -14.26 -8.14 0.46
CA LEU A 231 -13.39 -8.79 1.43
C LEU A 231 -14.21 -9.76 2.28
N GLN A 232 -13.75 -11.00 2.39
CA GLN A 232 -14.32 -12.02 3.28
C GLN A 232 -13.47 -12.12 4.55
N GLN A 233 -14.08 -12.02 5.71
CA GLN A 233 -13.37 -12.18 6.97
C GLN A 233 -12.92 -13.63 7.17
N LEU A 234 -11.61 -13.82 7.48
CA LEU A 234 -11.02 -15.13 7.78
C LEU A 234 -10.87 -15.36 9.30
N GLY A 235 -10.69 -14.31 10.09
CA GLY A 235 -10.47 -14.37 11.52
C GLY A 235 -9.58 -13.24 12.03
N ASP A 236 -9.07 -13.40 13.25
CA ASP A 236 -8.13 -12.46 13.84
C ASP A 236 -6.70 -12.73 13.33
N ALA A 237 -5.91 -11.66 13.21
CA ALA A 237 -4.57 -11.66 12.66
C ALA A 237 -3.49 -12.24 13.61
#